data_9813e0c3cdbd93a7442be76b10b09699
#
_entry.id   9813e0c3cdbd93a7442be76b10b09699
#
_cell.length_a   1.000
_cell.length_b   1.000
_cell.length_c   1.000
_cell.angle_alpha   90.00
_cell.angle_beta   90.00
_cell.angle_gamma   90.00
#
_symmetry.space_group_name_H-M   'P 1'
#
loop_
_entity.id
_entity.type
_entity.pdbx_description
1 polymer ?
#
loop_
_entity_poly.entity_id
_entity_poly.type
_entity_poly.pdbx_seq_one_letter_code
_entity_poly.pdbx_strand_id
1 'polypeptide(L)'
;IKNYLDLKKRFDHLGPEPFDQKFNLNYICNFFKGKKKDIKSFLLDQKFVSGIGNIYASEILFLSKINPFKNASLLSKQECQKIILNSKKILLKAIIKGGSSIRDFKDISGLKGGFQNEFNVYMQEGKKCKNLRCSHIIKKKIISNRSTFFCDSCQK
;
A
#
# COMPACT_ATOMS: atom_id res chain seq x y z
N ILE A 1 0.53 2.34 36.13
CA ILE A 1 -0.12 3.00 34.97
C ILE A 1 1.01 3.75 34.27
N LYS A 2 1.58 3.15 33.21
CA LYS A 2 2.57 3.83 32.37
C LYS A 2 1.89 5.02 31.71
N ASN A 3 2.46 6.16 31.93
CA ASN A 3 1.91 7.48 31.65
C ASN A 3 1.48 7.62 30.17
N TYR A 4 0.29 8.19 29.90
CA TYR A 4 -0.22 8.53 28.57
C TYR A 4 0.80 9.33 27.72
N LEU A 5 1.65 10.13 28.36
CA LEU A 5 2.76 10.86 27.74
C LEU A 5 3.85 9.95 27.15
N ASP A 6 4.13 8.81 27.80
CA ASP A 6 5.11 7.83 27.28
C ASP A 6 4.57 7.05 26.08
N LEU A 7 3.27 6.79 26.05
CA LEU A 7 2.60 6.19 24.88
C LEU A 7 2.62 7.16 23.71
N LYS A 8 2.30 8.42 23.92
CA LYS A 8 2.31 9.44 22.85
C LYS A 8 3.69 9.58 22.22
N LYS A 9 4.76 9.67 23.02
CA LYS A 9 6.15 9.72 22.53
C LYS A 9 6.56 8.52 21.68
N ARG A 10 5.99 7.33 21.96
CA ARG A 10 6.29 6.11 21.16
C ARG A 10 5.73 6.17 19.77
N PHE A 11 4.66 6.92 19.52
CA PHE A 11 3.98 7.02 18.23
C PHE A 11 4.24 8.34 17.50
N ASP A 12 4.92 9.31 18.13
CA ASP A 12 5.21 10.62 17.53
C ASP A 12 6.05 10.55 16.24
N HIS A 13 6.73 9.42 16.01
CA HIS A 13 7.52 9.21 14.80
C HIS A 13 6.71 8.62 13.64
N LEU A 14 5.44 8.25 13.87
CA LEU A 14 4.59 7.68 12.83
C LEU A 14 3.96 8.77 11.97
N GLY A 15 3.90 8.52 10.67
CA GLY A 15 3.10 9.30 9.75
C GLY A 15 1.59 9.12 9.98
N PRO A 16 0.75 9.94 9.32
CA PRO A 16 -0.70 9.82 9.41
C PRO A 16 -1.17 8.45 8.91
N GLU A 17 -2.31 7.99 9.42
CA GLU A 17 -3.01 6.84 8.86
C GLU A 17 -3.74 7.21 7.56
N PRO A 18 -4.02 6.27 6.66
CA PRO A 18 -4.70 6.55 5.39
C PRO A 18 -6.07 7.21 5.52
N PHE A 19 -6.78 7.00 6.64
CA PHE A 19 -8.07 7.64 6.91
C PHE A 19 -7.96 8.98 7.62
N ASP A 20 -6.78 9.36 8.12
CA ASP A 20 -6.54 10.65 8.74
C ASP A 20 -6.69 11.78 7.69
N GLN A 21 -7.30 12.90 8.06
CA GLN A 21 -7.41 14.10 7.22
C GLN A 21 -6.03 14.69 6.86
N LYS A 22 -5.01 14.44 7.68
CA LYS A 22 -3.63 14.82 7.40
C LYS A 22 -3.03 14.08 6.20
N PHE A 23 -3.51 12.87 5.89
CA PHE A 23 -3.08 12.12 4.70
C PHE A 23 -3.80 12.68 3.45
N ASN A 24 -3.35 13.83 3.00
CA ASN A 24 -3.95 14.58 1.89
C ASN A 24 -2.91 14.92 0.81
N LEU A 25 -3.39 15.53 -0.28
CA LEU A 25 -2.55 15.84 -1.44
C LEU A 25 -1.37 16.75 -1.10
N ASN A 26 -1.60 17.81 -0.30
CA ASN A 26 -0.54 18.73 0.10
C ASN A 26 0.54 18.00 0.91
N TYR A 27 0.14 17.14 1.85
CA TYR A 27 1.06 16.33 2.63
C TYR A 27 1.94 15.46 1.74
N ILE A 28 1.33 14.68 0.84
CA ILE A 28 2.05 13.75 -0.05
C ILE A 28 3.00 14.50 -0.98
N CYS A 29 2.53 15.54 -1.65
CA CYS A 29 3.36 16.33 -2.58
C CYS A 29 4.55 16.98 -1.87
N ASN A 30 4.34 17.52 -0.67
CA ASN A 30 5.43 18.11 0.11
C ASN A 30 6.41 17.04 0.61
N PHE A 31 5.90 15.90 1.07
CA PHE A 31 6.74 14.81 1.56
C PHE A 31 7.65 14.27 0.46
N PHE A 32 7.15 14.11 -0.76
CA PHE A 32 7.92 13.53 -1.88
C PHE A 32 8.85 14.51 -2.58
N LYS A 33 8.76 15.80 -2.28
CA LYS A 33 9.63 16.80 -2.89
C LYS A 33 11.10 16.48 -2.65
N GLY A 34 11.85 16.26 -3.75
CA GLY A 34 13.27 15.90 -3.70
C GLY A 34 13.58 14.46 -3.24
N LYS A 35 12.58 13.63 -2.98
CA LYS A 35 12.77 12.23 -2.55
C LYS A 35 13.01 11.31 -3.74
N LYS A 36 14.24 10.81 -3.88
CA LYS A 36 14.66 9.97 -5.03
C LYS A 36 14.36 8.47 -4.86
N LYS A 37 13.89 8.03 -3.72
CA LYS A 37 13.54 6.63 -3.46
C LYS A 37 12.25 6.24 -4.17
N ASP A 38 12.07 4.96 -4.46
CA ASP A 38 10.86 4.43 -5.10
C ASP A 38 9.61 4.60 -4.22
N ILE A 39 8.47 4.75 -4.87
CA ILE A 39 7.18 5.00 -4.19
C ILE A 39 6.77 3.84 -3.27
N LYS A 40 7.06 2.59 -3.65
CA LYS A 40 6.70 1.45 -2.80
C LYS A 40 7.44 1.48 -1.48
N SER A 41 8.71 1.81 -1.48
CA SER A 41 9.51 1.94 -0.25
C SER A 41 8.93 3.00 0.69
N PHE A 42 8.38 4.09 0.16
CA PHE A 42 7.70 5.10 0.99
C PHE A 42 6.38 4.58 1.54
N LEU A 43 5.57 3.89 0.75
CA LEU A 43 4.32 3.28 1.26
C LEU A 43 4.58 2.27 2.40
N LEU A 44 5.75 1.66 2.44
CA LEU A 44 6.18 0.76 3.52
C LEU A 44 6.81 1.50 4.71
N ASP A 45 7.17 2.76 4.55
CA ASP A 45 7.77 3.58 5.60
C ASP A 45 6.69 4.14 6.52
N GLN A 46 6.63 3.63 7.74
CA GLN A 46 5.65 4.06 8.75
C GLN A 46 5.79 5.55 9.15
N LYS A 47 6.93 6.20 8.82
CA LYS A 47 7.11 7.64 8.99
C LYS A 47 6.38 8.47 7.93
N PHE A 48 6.17 7.89 6.75
CA PHE A 48 5.38 8.52 5.70
C PHE A 48 3.88 8.29 5.89
N VAL A 49 3.48 7.04 6.00
CA VAL A 49 2.09 6.62 6.22
C VAL A 49 2.08 5.38 7.10
N SER A 50 1.36 5.43 8.21
CA SER A 50 1.25 4.29 9.11
C SER A 50 0.14 3.33 8.69
N GLY A 51 0.32 2.04 8.99
CA GLY A 51 -0.69 1.01 8.75
C GLY A 51 -0.71 0.38 7.35
N ILE A 52 0.17 0.78 6.43
CA ILE A 52 0.30 0.14 5.13
C ILE A 52 1.46 -0.86 5.15
N GLY A 53 1.15 -2.13 4.90
CA GLY A 53 2.13 -3.21 4.76
C GLY A 53 2.34 -3.62 3.29
N ASN A 54 3.17 -4.65 3.09
CA ASN A 54 3.61 -5.08 1.75
C ASN A 54 2.45 -5.51 0.83
N ILE A 55 1.42 -6.13 1.39
CA ILE A 55 0.22 -6.53 0.65
C ILE A 55 -0.48 -5.31 0.10
N TYR A 56 -0.87 -4.41 1.00
CA TYR A 56 -1.67 -3.23 0.63
C TYR A 56 -0.86 -2.27 -0.24
N ALA A 57 0.43 -2.07 0.00
CA ALA A 57 1.29 -1.26 -0.87
C ALA A 57 1.27 -1.76 -2.32
N SER A 58 1.37 -3.06 -2.55
CA SER A 58 1.31 -3.65 -3.91
C SER A 58 -0.06 -3.44 -4.57
N GLU A 59 -1.13 -3.69 -3.84
CA GLU A 59 -2.51 -3.54 -4.33
C GLU A 59 -2.89 -2.08 -4.61
N ILE A 60 -2.48 -1.15 -3.74
CA ILE A 60 -2.69 0.29 -3.91
C ILE A 60 -2.01 0.78 -5.20
N LEU A 61 -0.75 0.41 -5.41
CA LEU A 61 0.00 0.81 -6.60
C LEU A 61 -0.56 0.21 -7.88
N PHE A 62 -1.06 -1.02 -7.84
CA PHE A 62 -1.75 -1.63 -8.98
C PHE A 62 -3.03 -0.87 -9.34
N LEU A 63 -3.90 -0.59 -8.38
CA LEU A 63 -5.13 0.18 -8.61
C LEU A 63 -4.85 1.62 -9.06
N SER A 64 -3.76 2.21 -8.57
CA SER A 64 -3.33 3.55 -8.96
C SER A 64 -2.66 3.59 -10.34
N LYS A 65 -2.36 2.43 -10.93
CA LYS A 65 -1.61 2.26 -12.18
C LYS A 65 -0.21 2.87 -12.12
N ILE A 66 0.43 2.83 -10.96
CA ILE A 66 1.75 3.39 -10.72
C ILE A 66 2.77 2.26 -10.60
N ASN A 67 3.86 2.38 -11.34
CA ASN A 67 4.99 1.46 -11.26
C ASN A 67 5.60 1.52 -9.85
N PRO A 68 5.73 0.39 -9.13
CA PRO A 68 6.28 0.39 -7.77
C PRO A 68 7.73 0.89 -7.67
N PHE A 69 8.48 0.85 -8.77
CA PHE A 69 9.87 1.33 -8.86
C PHE A 69 9.97 2.81 -9.24
N LYS A 70 8.86 3.47 -9.54
CA LYS A 70 8.85 4.89 -9.91
C LYS A 70 9.38 5.74 -8.75
N ASN A 71 10.27 6.66 -9.07
CA ASN A 71 10.81 7.63 -8.11
C ASN A 71 9.65 8.51 -7.57
N ALA A 72 9.55 8.61 -6.26
CA ALA A 72 8.45 9.34 -5.61
C ALA A 72 8.40 10.83 -5.98
N SER A 73 9.56 11.46 -6.20
CA SER A 73 9.62 12.88 -6.62
C SER A 73 9.07 13.13 -8.02
N LEU A 74 8.92 12.08 -8.84
CA LEU A 74 8.40 12.17 -10.21
C LEU A 74 6.89 11.91 -10.30
N LEU A 75 6.23 11.67 -9.17
CA LEU A 75 4.79 11.47 -9.15
C LEU A 75 4.05 12.78 -9.45
N SER A 76 3.10 12.72 -10.38
CA SER A 76 2.20 13.83 -10.64
C SER A 76 1.19 14.00 -9.49
N LYS A 77 0.59 15.18 -9.39
CA LYS A 77 -0.51 15.43 -8.43
C LYS A 77 -1.67 14.43 -8.60
N GLN A 78 -1.99 14.06 -9.84
CA GLN A 78 -3.02 13.07 -10.12
C GLN A 78 -2.66 11.68 -9.60
N GLU A 79 -1.40 11.26 -9.75
CA GLU A 79 -0.91 9.99 -9.20
C GLU A 79 -0.93 9.99 -7.67
N CYS A 80 -0.51 11.09 -7.04
CA CYS A 80 -0.61 11.25 -5.58
C CYS A 80 -2.07 11.17 -5.09
N GLN A 81 -3.00 11.80 -5.81
CA GLN A 81 -4.44 11.70 -5.50
C GLN A 81 -4.97 10.28 -5.63
N LYS A 82 -4.54 9.53 -6.65
CA LYS A 82 -4.90 8.11 -6.82
C LYS A 82 -4.38 7.25 -5.65
N ILE A 83 -3.18 7.50 -5.16
CA ILE A 83 -2.64 6.80 -3.99
C ILE A 83 -3.54 7.01 -2.77
N ILE A 84 -3.95 8.26 -2.49
CA ILE A 84 -4.84 8.57 -1.35
C ILE A 84 -6.17 7.82 -1.49
N LEU A 85 -6.82 7.94 -2.63
CA LEU A 85 -8.13 7.32 -2.88
C LEU A 85 -8.06 5.79 -2.80
N ASN A 86 -7.06 5.19 -3.44
CA ASN A 86 -6.92 3.74 -3.47
C ASN A 86 -6.43 3.17 -2.13
N SER A 87 -5.66 3.91 -1.34
CA SER A 87 -5.32 3.50 0.03
C SER A 87 -6.59 3.35 0.88
N LYS A 88 -7.46 4.35 0.87
CA LYS A 88 -8.75 4.29 1.58
C LYS A 88 -9.64 3.17 1.07
N LYS A 89 -9.77 3.03 -0.25
CA LYS A 89 -10.60 2.00 -0.89
C LYS A 89 -10.15 0.59 -0.54
N ILE A 90 -8.86 0.30 -0.64
CA ILE A 90 -8.29 -1.01 -0.34
C ILE A 90 -8.45 -1.37 1.13
N LEU A 91 -8.12 -0.45 2.03
CA LEU A 91 -8.19 -0.70 3.47
C LEU A 91 -9.64 -0.87 3.93
N LEU A 92 -10.57 -0.06 3.41
CA LEU A 92 -12.00 -0.23 3.70
C LEU A 92 -12.50 -1.61 3.25
N LYS A 93 -12.14 -2.02 2.03
CA LYS A 93 -12.49 -3.35 1.51
C LYS A 93 -11.88 -4.47 2.35
N ALA A 94 -10.63 -4.31 2.78
CA ALA A 94 -9.96 -5.27 3.65
C ALA A 94 -10.67 -5.39 5.02
N ILE A 95 -11.06 -4.28 5.62
CA ILE A 95 -11.82 -4.26 6.88
C ILE A 95 -13.15 -5.00 6.73
N ILE A 96 -13.92 -4.72 5.68
CA ILE A 96 -15.22 -5.39 5.41
C ILE A 96 -15.02 -6.90 5.24
N LYS A 97 -13.90 -7.35 4.68
CA LYS A 97 -13.58 -8.77 4.46
C LYS A 97 -12.88 -9.43 5.65
N GLY A 98 -12.77 -8.76 6.79
CA GLY A 98 -12.12 -9.31 7.99
C GLY A 98 -10.59 -9.42 7.88
N GLY A 99 -9.96 -8.62 7.00
CA GLY A 99 -8.52 -8.63 6.76
C GLY A 99 -8.03 -9.76 5.86
N SER A 100 -6.70 -9.91 5.77
CA SER A 100 -6.03 -10.97 4.98
C SER A 100 -5.45 -12.02 5.89
N SER A 101 -5.88 -13.26 5.76
CA SER A 101 -5.22 -14.42 6.39
C SER A 101 -4.28 -15.06 5.38
N ILE A 102 -2.98 -14.77 5.53
CA ILE A 102 -1.91 -15.46 4.83
C ILE A 102 -1.24 -16.36 5.86
N ARG A 103 -1.46 -17.68 5.78
CA ARG A 103 -1.11 -18.64 6.82
C ARG A 103 -1.91 -18.38 8.10
N ASP A 104 -1.57 -18.87 9.23
CA ASP A 104 -2.35 -19.02 10.45
C ASP A 104 -2.87 -17.74 11.16
N PHE A 105 -2.90 -16.59 10.49
CA PHE A 105 -3.51 -15.38 11.05
C PHE A 105 -5.04 -15.49 11.02
N LYS A 106 -5.62 -15.61 12.21
CA LYS A 106 -7.07 -15.57 12.46
C LYS A 106 -7.40 -14.28 13.19
N ASP A 107 -8.60 -13.78 13.02
CA ASP A 107 -9.11 -12.69 13.86
C ASP A 107 -9.36 -13.16 15.30
N ILE A 108 -9.78 -12.23 16.17
CA ILE A 108 -10.05 -12.52 17.59
C ILE A 108 -11.18 -13.58 17.76
N SER A 109 -12.07 -13.72 16.77
CA SER A 109 -13.13 -14.74 16.75
C SER A 109 -12.66 -16.08 16.16
N GLY A 110 -11.40 -16.18 15.73
CA GLY A 110 -10.83 -17.39 15.12
C GLY A 110 -11.19 -17.60 13.66
N LEU A 111 -11.88 -16.66 13.03
CA LEU A 111 -12.24 -16.71 11.62
C LEU A 111 -11.06 -16.26 10.73
N LYS A 112 -10.92 -16.90 9.57
CA LYS A 112 -9.95 -16.49 8.56
C LYS A 112 -10.48 -15.29 7.79
N GLY A 113 -9.69 -14.21 7.66
CA GLY A 113 -10.01 -13.11 6.78
C GLY A 113 -10.15 -13.57 5.32
N GLY A 114 -10.99 -12.91 4.54
CA GLY A 114 -11.29 -13.26 3.14
C GLY A 114 -10.64 -12.36 2.10
N PHE A 115 -9.92 -11.31 2.51
CA PHE A 115 -9.39 -10.32 1.58
C PHE A 115 -8.33 -10.88 0.62
N GLN A 116 -7.60 -11.95 0.98
CA GLN A 116 -6.64 -12.61 0.10
C GLN A 116 -7.26 -13.13 -1.21
N ASN A 117 -8.55 -13.41 -1.24
CA ASN A 117 -9.26 -13.83 -2.45
C ASN A 117 -9.48 -12.67 -3.44
N GLU A 118 -9.27 -11.44 -2.99
CA GLU A 118 -9.46 -10.21 -3.75
C GLU A 118 -8.15 -9.65 -4.32
N PHE A 119 -6.99 -10.28 -4.03
CA PHE A 119 -5.70 -9.78 -4.51
C PHE A 119 -5.64 -9.69 -6.03
N ASN A 120 -5.20 -8.55 -6.53
CA ASN A 120 -4.97 -8.32 -7.96
C ASN A 120 -3.57 -8.74 -8.37
N VAL A 121 -2.57 -8.41 -7.56
CA VAL A 121 -1.15 -8.66 -7.87
C VAL A 121 -0.41 -9.39 -6.77
N TYR A 122 -0.74 -9.20 -5.51
CA TYR A 122 0.01 -9.78 -4.40
C TYR A 122 -0.08 -11.32 -4.44
N MET A 123 1.08 -12.00 -4.48
CA MET A 123 1.21 -13.45 -4.65
C MET A 123 0.53 -14.00 -5.92
N GLN A 124 0.33 -13.18 -6.95
CA GLN A 124 -0.26 -13.59 -8.24
C GLN A 124 0.80 -13.73 -9.36
N GLU A 125 2.09 -13.85 -9.02
CA GLU A 125 3.17 -14.04 -10.00
C GLU A 125 2.84 -15.14 -11.00
N GLY A 126 3.08 -14.87 -12.28
CA GLY A 126 2.81 -15.79 -13.38
C GLY A 126 1.35 -15.89 -13.81
N LYS A 127 0.40 -15.36 -13.02
CA LYS A 127 -1.01 -15.33 -13.39
C LYS A 127 -1.32 -14.15 -14.30
N LYS A 128 -2.35 -14.30 -15.12
CA LYS A 128 -2.85 -13.24 -16.00
C LYS A 128 -3.30 -12.01 -15.16
N CYS A 129 -2.97 -10.83 -15.64
CA CYS A 129 -3.44 -9.58 -15.05
C CYS A 129 -4.97 -9.52 -15.03
N LYS A 130 -5.55 -9.14 -13.89
CA LYS A 130 -7.01 -9.05 -13.73
C LYS A 130 -7.65 -7.87 -14.45
N ASN A 131 -6.86 -6.94 -14.99
CA ASN A 131 -7.39 -5.88 -15.82
C ASN A 131 -7.88 -6.48 -17.15
N LEU A 132 -9.17 -6.35 -17.45
CA LEU A 132 -9.83 -6.97 -18.62
C LEU A 132 -9.18 -6.61 -19.97
N ARG A 133 -8.55 -5.45 -20.07
CA ARG A 133 -7.86 -4.98 -21.29
C ARG A 133 -6.37 -5.31 -21.31
N CYS A 134 -5.90 -6.16 -20.40
CA CYS A 134 -4.48 -6.49 -20.26
C CYS A 134 -4.26 -7.98 -20.48
N SER A 135 -3.34 -8.31 -21.41
CA SER A 135 -2.93 -9.68 -21.70
C SER A 135 -1.65 -10.11 -20.97
N HIS A 136 -1.03 -9.20 -20.22
CA HIS A 136 0.22 -9.43 -19.51
C HIS A 136 0.04 -10.28 -18.24
N ILE A 137 1.12 -10.88 -17.79
CA ILE A 137 1.19 -11.64 -16.54
C ILE A 137 1.76 -10.77 -15.41
N ILE A 138 1.41 -11.10 -14.19
CA ILE A 138 1.95 -10.46 -12.99
C ILE A 138 3.41 -10.89 -12.81
N LYS A 139 4.28 -9.90 -12.64
CA LYS A 139 5.72 -10.07 -12.38
C LYS A 139 6.02 -9.89 -10.90
N LYS A 140 7.14 -10.50 -10.50
CA LYS A 140 7.72 -10.34 -9.15
C LYS A 140 9.14 -9.81 -9.25
N LYS A 141 9.46 -8.82 -8.43
CA LYS A 141 10.82 -8.32 -8.20
C LYS A 141 11.00 -8.00 -6.71
N ILE A 142 12.23 -7.76 -6.30
CA ILE A 142 12.55 -7.38 -4.91
C ILE A 142 12.78 -5.87 -4.81
N ILE A 143 12.11 -5.22 -3.86
CA ILE A 143 12.37 -3.84 -3.43
C ILE A 143 12.59 -3.86 -1.92
N SER A 144 13.71 -3.30 -1.45
CA SER A 144 14.01 -3.18 -0.02
C SER A 144 13.79 -4.51 0.74
N ASN A 145 14.35 -5.61 0.22
CA ASN A 145 14.22 -6.98 0.75
C ASN A 145 12.78 -7.52 0.84
N ARG A 146 11.84 -6.92 0.11
CA ARG A 146 10.44 -7.38 0.08
C ARG A 146 9.98 -7.72 -1.33
N SER A 147 9.31 -8.85 -1.47
CA SER A 147 8.69 -9.25 -2.73
C SER A 147 7.68 -8.20 -3.19
N THR A 148 7.81 -7.78 -4.44
CA THR A 148 6.98 -6.76 -5.08
C THR A 148 6.31 -7.36 -6.30
N PHE A 149 5.00 -7.40 -6.30
CA PHE A 149 4.18 -7.96 -7.37
C PHE A 149 3.52 -6.83 -8.14
N PHE A 150 3.58 -6.88 -9.47
CA PHE A 150 3.07 -5.79 -10.32
C PHE A 150 2.82 -6.25 -11.75
N CYS A 151 2.02 -5.51 -12.49
CA CYS A 151 1.83 -5.64 -13.92
C CYS A 151 2.58 -4.50 -14.64
N ASP A 152 3.62 -4.83 -15.38
CA ASP A 152 4.46 -3.84 -16.09
C ASP A 152 3.75 -3.14 -17.26
N SER A 153 2.66 -3.70 -17.75
CA SER A 153 1.81 -3.08 -18.77
C SER A 153 0.85 -2.05 -18.19
N CYS A 154 0.24 -2.36 -17.03
CA CYS A 154 -0.78 -1.50 -16.42
C CYS A 154 -0.20 -0.40 -15.54
N GLN A 155 1.01 -0.61 -14.98
CA GLN A 155 1.66 0.29 -14.03
C GLN A 155 2.84 1.00 -14.71
N LYS A 156 2.72 2.29 -14.92
CA LYS A 156 3.72 3.15 -15.62
C LYS A 156 4.46 4.05 -14.65
#